data_2ca801e300472f9e0fed328400a77de8
#
_entry.id   2ca801e300472f9e0fed328400a77de8
#
_cell.length_a   1.000
_cell.length_b   1.000
_cell.length_c   1.000
_cell.angle_alpha   90.00
_cell.angle_beta   90.00
_cell.angle_gamma   90.00
#
_symmetry.space_group_name_H-M   'P 1'
#
loop_
_entity.id
_entity.type
_entity.pdbx_description
1 polymer ?
#
loop_
_entity_poly.entity_id
_entity_poly.type
_entity_poly.pdbx_seq_one_letter_code
_entity_poly.pdbx_strand_id
1 'polypeptide(L)'
;MPSTDTAHHTTDEREVQPLDRVVIRFAGDSGDGMQLTGDRFTAESAIHGNDISTLPNFPAEIRAPQGTIPGVSSFQVHFANYDIATPGDQPDVLVVMNPAALAANLGDIRRGGLIILDSAEFTAKNLKKAGYTEDPRNDGTLESYQVVELNLTGLAVAAVEPFNLGRKNSERAKNMFALGLLTWLYGRPLGPSEKFLASKFASKPDIRDANFAALKAGHAYGETCELFRVRYEVAPAPMPEGTYRQVTGNLATAYGLITGANRAGLQLFLGSYPITPASDILHELSKRKAHNVVTFQAEDEIAGVSSAIGASFSGSLGVTTTSGPGMSLKSEAIGLAVMTELPLVVVDVQRAGPSTGMPTKPEQADLLQAVSYTHLTLPTILRV
;
A
#
# COMPACT_ATOMS: atom_id res chain seq x y z
N MET A 1 11.89 14.54 53.66
CA MET A 1 12.66 14.99 52.47
C MET A 1 12.13 14.23 51.28
N PRO A 2 11.46 14.86 50.32
CA PRO A 2 11.05 14.15 49.11
C PRO A 2 12.21 14.15 48.12
N SER A 3 12.55 12.95 47.61
CA SER A 3 13.51 12.76 46.54
C SER A 3 12.87 13.24 45.22
N THR A 4 13.46 14.28 44.67
CA THR A 4 13.17 14.75 43.32
C THR A 4 13.82 13.82 42.33
N ASP A 5 13.01 12.92 41.75
CA ASP A 5 13.38 12.12 40.60
C ASP A 5 13.29 13.02 39.36
N THR A 6 14.41 13.63 39.00
CA THR A 6 14.58 14.40 37.76
C THR A 6 14.74 13.44 36.64
N ALA A 7 13.63 13.10 35.96
CA ALA A 7 13.67 12.47 34.65
C ALA A 7 14.47 13.37 33.69
N HIS A 8 15.70 12.98 33.38
CA HIS A 8 16.45 13.60 32.30
C HIS A 8 15.71 13.32 30.97
N HIS A 9 14.86 14.25 30.55
CA HIS A 9 14.50 14.40 29.15
C HIS A 9 15.76 14.91 28.43
N THR A 10 16.53 14.00 27.85
CA THR A 10 17.48 14.38 26.82
C THR A 10 16.68 14.89 25.64
N THR A 11 16.59 16.19 25.48
CA THR A 11 16.11 16.82 24.25
C THR A 11 17.11 16.46 23.16
N ASP A 12 16.64 15.77 22.12
CA ASP A 12 17.43 15.48 20.91
C ASP A 12 17.85 16.84 20.30
N GLU A 13 19.14 17.22 20.45
CA GLU A 13 19.71 18.50 20.00
C GLU A 13 19.92 18.56 18.48
N ARG A 14 19.49 17.54 17.72
CA ARG A 14 19.69 17.53 16.29
C ARG A 14 18.87 18.60 15.57
N GLU A 15 19.47 19.15 14.54
CA GLU A 15 18.80 20.11 13.66
C GLU A 15 17.56 19.47 13.02
N VAL A 16 16.42 20.15 13.10
CA VAL A 16 15.18 19.77 12.44
C VAL A 16 15.06 20.57 11.14
N GLN A 17 15.14 19.90 10.02
CA GLN A 17 15.01 20.52 8.71
C GLN A 17 13.55 20.45 8.25
N PRO A 18 12.89 21.60 8.00
CA PRO A 18 11.53 21.60 7.44
C PRO A 18 11.55 21.20 5.96
N LEU A 19 10.58 20.40 5.59
CA LEU A 19 10.33 19.97 4.21
C LEU A 19 8.86 20.21 3.85
N ASP A 20 8.59 20.57 2.59
CA ASP A 20 7.22 20.73 2.12
C ASP A 20 6.55 19.39 1.80
N ARG A 21 7.34 18.44 1.31
CA ARG A 21 6.89 17.10 0.94
C ARG A 21 7.99 16.07 1.05
N VAL A 22 7.60 14.81 1.15
CA VAL A 22 8.52 13.67 1.05
C VAL A 22 7.83 12.50 0.38
N VAL A 23 8.56 11.78 -0.45
CA VAL A 23 8.16 10.49 -1.03
C VAL A 23 9.07 9.40 -0.49
N ILE A 24 8.51 8.47 0.28
CA ILE A 24 9.24 7.32 0.83
C ILE A 24 8.76 6.05 0.13
N ARG A 25 9.69 5.20 -0.30
CA ARG A 25 9.38 3.86 -0.79
C ARG A 25 10.01 2.81 0.10
N PHE A 26 9.18 1.91 0.64
CA PHE A 26 9.60 0.70 1.34
C PHE A 26 9.62 -0.45 0.34
N ALA A 27 10.72 -1.20 0.25
CA ALA A 27 10.88 -2.28 -0.71
C ALA A 27 11.54 -3.51 -0.09
N GLY A 28 11.02 -4.69 -0.40
CA GLY A 28 11.48 -5.98 0.11
C GLY A 28 10.76 -7.13 -0.57
N ASP A 29 10.92 -8.34 -0.08
CA ASP A 29 10.12 -9.48 -0.53
C ASP A 29 8.68 -9.37 0.01
N SER A 30 7.73 -10.07 -0.61
CA SER A 30 6.33 -10.09 -0.16
C SER A 30 6.15 -10.54 1.30
N GLY A 31 7.11 -11.30 1.84
CA GLY A 31 7.16 -11.76 3.23
C GLY A 31 7.73 -10.76 4.23
N ASP A 32 8.39 -9.70 3.78
CA ASP A 32 9.04 -8.69 4.63
C ASP A 32 8.07 -7.66 5.23
N GLY A 33 6.80 -7.67 4.80
CA GLY A 33 5.76 -6.82 5.38
C GLY A 33 5.76 -5.38 4.89
N MET A 34 6.27 -5.10 3.71
CA MET A 34 6.38 -3.74 3.15
C MET A 34 5.03 -3.03 3.05
N GLN A 35 3.97 -3.75 2.67
CA GLN A 35 2.62 -3.22 2.61
C GLN A 35 2.14 -2.75 4.01
N LEU A 36 2.44 -3.53 5.05
CA LEU A 36 2.09 -3.18 6.43
C LEU A 36 2.87 -1.96 6.91
N THR A 37 4.17 -1.91 6.64
CA THR A 37 5.03 -0.79 7.06
C THR A 37 4.57 0.52 6.41
N GLY A 38 4.34 0.50 5.09
CA GLY A 38 3.88 1.67 4.36
C GLY A 38 2.50 2.13 4.82
N ASP A 39 1.54 1.21 5.00
CA ASP A 39 0.21 1.52 5.49
C ASP A 39 0.25 2.13 6.92
N ARG A 40 1.12 1.64 7.80
CA ARG A 40 1.28 2.23 9.15
C ARG A 40 1.90 3.61 9.11
N PHE A 41 2.96 3.81 8.34
CA PHE A 41 3.56 5.14 8.17
C PHE A 41 2.57 6.14 7.56
N THR A 42 1.74 5.68 6.61
CA THR A 42 0.64 6.47 6.05
C THR A 42 -0.36 6.91 7.11
N ALA A 43 -0.80 5.98 7.98
CA ALA A 43 -1.74 6.29 9.06
C ALA A 43 -1.15 7.29 10.07
N GLU A 44 0.13 7.18 10.39
CA GLU A 44 0.84 8.12 11.27
C GLU A 44 0.91 9.52 10.64
N SER A 45 1.23 9.60 9.34
CA SER A 45 1.27 10.87 8.60
C SER A 45 -0.11 11.52 8.47
N ALA A 46 -1.16 10.73 8.25
CA ALA A 46 -2.54 11.22 8.23
C ALA A 46 -2.97 11.79 9.59
N ILE A 47 -2.65 11.11 10.69
CA ILE A 47 -2.95 11.59 12.05
C ILE A 47 -2.14 12.86 12.40
N HIS A 48 -0.92 12.97 11.88
CA HIS A 48 -0.13 14.19 11.99
C HIS A 48 -0.74 15.39 11.26
N GLY A 49 -1.64 15.13 10.28
CA GLY A 49 -2.37 16.15 9.53
C GLY A 49 -1.79 16.44 8.15
N ASN A 50 -0.90 15.61 7.63
CA ASN A 50 -0.43 15.75 6.26
C ASN A 50 -1.50 15.30 5.26
N ASP A 51 -1.50 15.90 4.08
CA ASP A 51 -2.13 15.28 2.91
C ASP A 51 -1.26 14.13 2.41
N ILE A 52 -1.91 13.05 1.95
CA ILE A 52 -1.23 11.79 1.66
C ILE A 52 -1.75 11.15 0.37
N SER A 53 -0.83 10.53 -0.37
CA SER A 53 -1.16 9.63 -1.46
C SER A 53 -0.25 8.41 -1.43
N THR A 54 -0.77 7.23 -1.78
CA THR A 54 -0.03 5.97 -1.67
C THR A 54 -0.04 5.18 -2.97
N LEU A 55 1.01 4.39 -3.19
CA LEU A 55 1.13 3.47 -4.32
C LEU A 55 1.65 2.13 -3.83
N PRO A 56 0.77 1.17 -3.51
CA PRO A 56 1.18 -0.20 -3.25
C PRO A 56 1.62 -0.87 -4.55
N ASN A 57 2.76 -1.57 -4.51
CA ASN A 57 3.26 -2.35 -5.63
C ASN A 57 3.52 -3.79 -5.17
N PHE A 58 2.71 -4.71 -5.67
CA PHE A 58 2.79 -6.13 -5.34
C PHE A 58 3.75 -6.86 -6.28
N PRO A 59 4.30 -8.03 -5.88
CA PRO A 59 5.17 -8.82 -6.73
C PRO A 59 4.54 -9.11 -8.10
N ALA A 60 5.35 -9.09 -9.15
CA ALA A 60 4.88 -9.44 -10.49
C ALA A 60 4.41 -10.90 -10.57
N GLU A 61 5.10 -11.78 -9.86
CA GLU A 61 4.77 -13.19 -9.74
C GLU A 61 4.35 -13.53 -8.30
N ILE A 62 3.16 -14.08 -8.12
CA ILE A 62 2.58 -14.40 -6.80
C ILE A 62 3.43 -15.42 -6.02
N ARG A 63 4.16 -16.30 -6.72
CA ARG A 63 4.98 -17.37 -6.13
C ARG A 63 6.46 -17.25 -6.50
N ALA A 64 6.94 -16.06 -6.80
CA ALA A 64 8.36 -15.86 -7.07
C ALA A 64 9.23 -16.30 -5.89
N PRO A 65 10.40 -16.88 -6.14
CA PRO A 65 11.36 -17.21 -5.09
C PRO A 65 11.81 -15.95 -4.34
N GLN A 66 11.97 -16.06 -3.02
CA GLN A 66 12.46 -14.96 -2.19
C GLN A 66 13.87 -14.52 -2.63
N GLY A 67 14.09 -13.21 -2.64
CA GLY A 67 15.35 -12.59 -3.05
C GLY A 67 15.52 -12.48 -4.56
N THR A 68 14.45 -12.63 -5.36
CA THR A 68 14.46 -12.40 -6.80
C THR A 68 13.63 -11.17 -7.18
N ILE A 69 13.99 -10.49 -8.27
CA ILE A 69 13.31 -9.27 -8.74
C ILE A 69 11.79 -9.46 -8.91
N PRO A 70 11.29 -10.56 -9.52
CA PRO A 70 9.84 -10.78 -9.66
C PRO A 70 9.08 -10.91 -8.33
N GLY A 71 9.77 -11.25 -7.23
CA GLY A 71 9.21 -11.39 -5.88
C GLY A 71 9.19 -10.10 -5.05
N VAL A 72 9.72 -9.01 -5.60
CA VAL A 72 9.79 -7.73 -4.88
C VAL A 72 8.41 -7.12 -4.73
N SER A 73 8.10 -6.72 -3.49
CA SER A 73 6.97 -5.90 -3.11
C SER A 73 7.46 -4.54 -2.66
N SER A 74 6.75 -3.48 -2.99
CA SER A 74 7.05 -2.15 -2.46
C SER A 74 5.78 -1.38 -2.11
N PHE A 75 5.93 -0.37 -1.26
CA PHE A 75 4.87 0.55 -0.89
C PHE A 75 5.42 1.97 -0.86
N GLN A 76 4.86 2.85 -1.68
CA GLN A 76 5.25 4.24 -1.72
C GLN A 76 4.25 5.10 -0.97
N VAL A 77 4.76 6.01 -0.16
CA VAL A 77 3.98 7.02 0.56
C VAL A 77 4.48 8.39 0.15
N HIS A 78 3.60 9.22 -0.37
CA HIS A 78 3.82 10.64 -0.58
C HIS A 78 3.02 11.39 0.48
N PHE A 79 3.65 12.26 1.25
CA PHE A 79 3.01 13.11 2.24
C PHE A 79 3.57 14.53 2.16
N ALA A 80 2.69 15.52 2.35
CA ALA A 80 3.02 16.92 2.16
C ALA A 80 2.26 17.84 3.12
N ASN A 81 2.73 19.09 3.22
CA ASN A 81 2.07 20.19 3.93
C ASN A 81 1.10 20.97 3.03
N TYR A 82 0.76 20.44 1.85
CA TYR A 82 -0.16 21.01 0.87
C TYR A 82 -0.96 19.89 0.19
N ASP A 83 -2.01 20.25 -0.56
CA ASP A 83 -2.88 19.31 -1.30
C ASP A 83 -2.10 18.63 -2.45
N ILE A 84 -2.08 17.29 -2.47
CA ILE A 84 -1.36 16.47 -3.43
C ILE A 84 -2.31 15.58 -4.23
N ALA A 85 -2.07 15.45 -5.53
CA ALA A 85 -2.91 14.68 -6.43
C ALA A 85 -2.33 13.32 -6.83
N THR A 86 -1.04 13.06 -6.56
CA THR A 86 -0.35 11.86 -7.04
C THR A 86 0.54 11.23 -5.96
N PRO A 87 0.84 9.92 -6.03
CA PRO A 87 1.76 9.26 -5.10
C PRO A 87 3.24 9.66 -5.28
N GLY A 88 3.54 10.58 -6.20
CA GLY A 88 4.90 11.03 -6.51
C GLY A 88 5.62 10.11 -7.51
N ASP A 89 6.47 10.68 -8.36
CA ASP A 89 7.17 9.94 -9.40
C ASP A 89 8.47 9.32 -8.87
N GLN A 90 9.31 10.12 -8.24
CA GLN A 90 10.63 9.72 -7.74
C GLN A 90 10.65 9.74 -6.21
N PRO A 91 10.98 8.62 -5.55
CA PRO A 91 11.19 8.61 -4.12
C PRO A 91 12.37 9.50 -3.69
N ASP A 92 12.18 10.22 -2.58
CA ASP A 92 13.24 10.92 -1.85
C ASP A 92 14.03 9.95 -0.97
N VAL A 93 13.33 8.92 -0.48
CA VAL A 93 13.88 7.90 0.42
C VAL A 93 13.47 6.51 -0.07
N LEU A 94 14.44 5.62 -0.13
CA LEU A 94 14.25 4.21 -0.46
C LEU A 94 14.75 3.33 0.70
N VAL A 95 13.84 2.59 1.33
CA VAL A 95 14.16 1.62 2.36
C VAL A 95 14.16 0.23 1.75
N VAL A 96 15.30 -0.45 1.74
CA VAL A 96 15.48 -1.74 1.06
C VAL A 96 15.85 -2.85 2.03
N MET A 97 15.08 -3.92 2.00
CA MET A 97 15.25 -5.07 2.87
C MET A 97 16.17 -6.16 2.30
N ASN A 98 16.53 -6.07 0.99
CA ASN A 98 17.42 -7.04 0.35
C ASN A 98 17.94 -6.51 -1.00
N PRO A 99 18.95 -7.17 -1.63
CA PRO A 99 19.50 -6.74 -2.92
C PRO A 99 18.51 -6.71 -4.08
N ALA A 100 17.55 -7.63 -4.13
CA ALA A 100 16.54 -7.67 -5.20
C ALA A 100 15.62 -6.43 -5.14
N ALA A 101 15.27 -6.01 -3.92
CA ALA A 101 14.50 -4.79 -3.70
C ALA A 101 15.27 -3.53 -4.14
N LEU A 102 16.59 -3.51 -3.94
CA LEU A 102 17.45 -2.44 -4.45
C LEU A 102 17.44 -2.44 -5.99
N ALA A 103 17.73 -3.59 -6.61
CA ALA A 103 17.77 -3.73 -8.07
C ALA A 103 16.47 -3.29 -8.76
N ALA A 104 15.33 -3.64 -8.16
CA ALA A 104 14.01 -3.34 -8.72
C ALA A 104 13.60 -1.86 -8.59
N ASN A 105 14.23 -1.09 -7.69
CA ASN A 105 13.77 0.27 -7.37
C ASN A 105 14.84 1.36 -7.52
N LEU A 106 16.10 0.99 -7.76
CA LEU A 106 17.20 1.95 -7.81
C LEU A 106 17.04 2.96 -8.96
N GLY A 107 16.46 2.55 -10.09
CA GLY A 107 16.23 3.44 -11.23
C GLY A 107 15.18 4.53 -10.98
N ASP A 108 14.36 4.37 -9.96
CA ASP A 108 13.26 5.30 -9.66
C ASP A 108 13.64 6.38 -8.64
N ILE A 109 14.60 6.12 -7.76
CA ILE A 109 14.99 7.09 -6.72
C ILE A 109 15.68 8.30 -7.34
N ARG A 110 15.37 9.50 -6.84
CA ARG A 110 16.04 10.71 -7.30
C ARG A 110 17.54 10.72 -6.94
N ARG A 111 18.36 11.36 -7.75
CA ARG A 111 19.79 11.57 -7.42
C ARG A 111 19.91 12.37 -6.11
N GLY A 112 20.86 12.00 -5.27
CA GLY A 112 21.04 12.56 -3.93
C GLY A 112 20.00 12.08 -2.91
N GLY A 113 19.08 11.20 -3.30
CA GLY A 113 18.10 10.59 -2.41
C GLY A 113 18.76 9.70 -1.34
N LEU A 114 18.03 9.46 -0.26
CA LEU A 114 18.49 8.62 0.86
C LEU A 114 18.12 7.16 0.63
N ILE A 115 19.10 6.26 0.69
CA ILE A 115 18.91 4.82 0.66
C ILE A 115 19.25 4.26 2.04
N ILE A 116 18.28 3.62 2.68
CA ILE A 116 18.49 2.86 3.93
C ILE A 116 18.41 1.38 3.56
N LEU A 117 19.50 0.64 3.75
CA LEU A 117 19.55 -0.76 3.36
C LEU A 117 19.86 -1.69 4.54
N ASP A 118 19.25 -2.89 4.51
CA ASP A 118 19.55 -3.96 5.48
C ASP A 118 20.83 -4.69 5.10
N SER A 119 21.95 -4.26 5.66
CA SER A 119 23.28 -4.80 5.33
C SER A 119 23.42 -6.31 5.59
N ALA A 120 22.63 -6.87 6.50
CA ALA A 120 22.65 -8.31 6.78
C ALA A 120 22.20 -9.17 5.58
N GLU A 121 21.37 -8.62 4.71
CA GLU A 121 20.84 -9.35 3.56
C GLU A 121 21.72 -9.23 2.29
N PHE A 122 22.73 -8.35 2.29
CA PHE A 122 23.65 -8.16 1.14
C PHE A 122 24.77 -9.20 1.14
N THR A 123 24.40 -10.47 1.20
CA THR A 123 25.30 -11.61 1.10
C THR A 123 25.58 -11.97 -0.36
N ALA A 124 26.73 -12.60 -0.64
CA ALA A 124 27.08 -13.04 -2.01
C ALA A 124 25.98 -13.93 -2.65
N LYS A 125 25.28 -14.73 -1.84
CA LYS A 125 24.16 -15.56 -2.28
C LYS A 125 22.97 -14.72 -2.73
N ASN A 126 22.58 -13.71 -1.95
CA ASN A 126 21.44 -12.87 -2.22
C ASN A 126 21.73 -11.88 -3.37
N LEU A 127 22.96 -11.35 -3.45
CA LEU A 127 23.43 -10.54 -4.57
C LEU A 127 23.30 -11.30 -5.90
N LYS A 128 23.79 -12.56 -5.93
CA LYS A 128 23.66 -13.42 -7.11
C LYS A 128 22.21 -13.68 -7.50
N LYS A 129 21.32 -13.92 -6.53
CA LYS A 129 19.88 -14.10 -6.79
C LYS A 129 19.22 -12.86 -7.37
N ALA A 130 19.65 -11.68 -6.96
CA ALA A 130 19.18 -10.39 -7.45
C ALA A 130 19.78 -10.01 -8.82
N GLY A 131 20.70 -10.82 -9.35
CA GLY A 131 21.34 -10.59 -10.66
C GLY A 131 22.58 -9.70 -10.62
N TYR A 132 23.09 -9.36 -9.43
CA TYR A 132 24.33 -8.60 -9.31
C TYR A 132 25.55 -9.49 -9.57
N THR A 133 26.51 -8.98 -10.35
CA THR A 133 27.85 -9.60 -10.55
C THR A 133 28.83 -9.13 -9.50
N GLU A 134 28.71 -7.86 -9.08
CA GLU A 134 29.49 -7.22 -8.03
C GLU A 134 28.57 -6.63 -6.99
N ASP A 135 29.08 -6.31 -5.81
CA ASP A 135 28.31 -5.70 -4.75
C ASP A 135 28.09 -4.21 -5.07
N PRO A 136 26.84 -3.75 -5.28
CA PRO A 136 26.53 -2.37 -5.65
C PRO A 136 26.97 -1.34 -4.60
N ARG A 137 27.30 -1.77 -3.39
CA ARG A 137 27.85 -0.93 -2.33
C ARG A 137 29.32 -0.55 -2.60
N ASN A 138 30.02 -1.33 -3.43
CA ASN A 138 31.47 -1.21 -3.65
C ASN A 138 31.86 -0.91 -5.10
N ASP A 139 30.94 -1.01 -6.07
CA ASP A 139 31.20 -0.89 -7.51
C ASP A 139 30.94 0.51 -8.08
N GLY A 140 30.61 1.49 -7.21
CA GLY A 140 30.28 2.86 -7.63
C GLY A 140 28.80 3.09 -7.97
N THR A 141 27.97 2.04 -8.01
CA THR A 141 26.55 2.13 -8.36
C THR A 141 25.78 3.09 -7.44
N LEU A 142 26.15 3.17 -6.18
CA LEU A 142 25.47 3.97 -5.17
C LEU A 142 26.11 5.35 -4.90
N GLU A 143 27.16 5.73 -5.59
CA GLU A 143 27.87 7.02 -5.36
C GLU A 143 27.00 8.28 -5.50
N SER A 144 25.96 8.19 -6.31
CA SER A 144 25.04 9.32 -6.52
C SER A 144 23.97 9.47 -5.42
N TYR A 145 24.01 8.66 -4.35
CA TYR A 145 23.00 8.60 -3.32
C TYR A 145 23.61 8.75 -1.93
N GLN A 146 22.76 9.14 -0.96
CA GLN A 146 23.13 9.09 0.45
C GLN A 146 22.78 7.69 0.97
N VAL A 147 23.81 6.88 1.27
CA VAL A 147 23.60 5.49 1.67
C VAL A 147 23.81 5.32 3.17
N VAL A 148 22.80 4.76 3.83
CA VAL A 148 22.86 4.36 5.23
C VAL A 148 22.73 2.84 5.31
N GLU A 149 23.85 2.19 5.63
CA GLU A 149 23.91 0.73 5.81
C GLU A 149 23.64 0.37 7.27
N LEU A 150 22.55 -0.36 7.49
CA LEU A 150 22.15 -0.83 8.82
C LEU A 150 21.95 -2.34 8.83
N ASN A 151 22.40 -2.99 9.88
CA ASN A 151 22.01 -4.39 10.14
C ASN A 151 20.60 -4.42 10.73
N LEU A 152 19.57 -4.04 9.91
CA LEU A 152 18.18 -3.97 10.36
C LEU A 152 17.68 -5.30 10.91
N THR A 153 17.99 -6.40 10.23
CA THR A 153 17.62 -7.75 10.68
C THR A 153 18.25 -8.06 12.04
N GLY A 154 19.54 -7.83 12.21
CA GLY A 154 20.24 -8.11 13.47
C GLY A 154 19.72 -7.26 14.63
N LEU A 155 19.51 -5.96 14.41
CA LEU A 155 18.98 -5.04 15.40
C LEU A 155 17.54 -5.41 15.83
N ALA A 156 16.70 -5.77 14.84
CA ALA A 156 15.35 -6.22 15.14
C ALA A 156 15.32 -7.54 15.92
N VAL A 157 16.15 -8.52 15.54
CA VAL A 157 16.26 -9.79 16.24
C VAL A 157 16.70 -9.57 17.69
N ALA A 158 17.69 -8.72 17.94
CA ALA A 158 18.12 -8.36 19.29
C ALA A 158 16.99 -7.70 20.11
N ALA A 159 16.22 -6.81 19.49
CA ALA A 159 15.12 -6.13 20.18
C ALA A 159 13.98 -7.08 20.59
N VAL A 160 13.79 -8.18 19.88
CA VAL A 160 12.70 -9.16 20.15
C VAL A 160 13.17 -10.44 20.83
N GLU A 161 14.46 -10.56 21.15
CA GLU A 161 15.05 -11.73 21.81
C GLU A 161 14.27 -12.18 23.06
N PRO A 162 13.83 -11.27 23.97
CA PRO A 162 13.11 -11.65 25.19
C PRO A 162 11.80 -12.40 24.96
N PHE A 163 11.23 -12.31 23.76
CA PHE A 163 9.92 -12.91 23.43
C PHE A 163 10.02 -14.34 22.86
N ASN A 164 11.21 -14.86 22.62
CA ASN A 164 11.47 -16.23 22.16
C ASN A 164 10.61 -16.69 20.95
N LEU A 165 10.42 -15.83 19.97
CA LEU A 165 9.51 -16.06 18.83
C LEU A 165 10.02 -17.10 17.81
N GLY A 166 11.25 -17.59 17.95
CA GLY A 166 11.96 -18.38 16.96
C GLY A 166 12.44 -17.52 15.76
N ARG A 167 13.49 -18.01 15.09
CA ARG A 167 14.26 -17.26 14.09
C ARG A 167 13.39 -16.52 13.04
N LYS A 168 12.49 -17.24 12.40
CA LYS A 168 11.67 -16.69 11.31
C LYS A 168 10.76 -15.51 11.73
N ASN A 169 10.17 -15.59 12.92
CA ASN A 169 9.29 -14.53 13.42
C ASN A 169 10.12 -13.35 13.95
N SER A 170 11.30 -13.62 14.55
CA SER A 170 12.22 -12.57 14.99
C SER A 170 12.76 -11.75 13.79
N GLU A 171 13.19 -12.41 12.71
CA GLU A 171 13.66 -11.74 11.50
C GLU A 171 12.57 -10.89 10.82
N ARG A 172 11.29 -11.28 10.94
CA ARG A 172 10.16 -10.48 10.41
C ARG A 172 9.96 -9.16 11.13
N ALA A 173 10.40 -9.03 12.38
CA ALA A 173 10.25 -7.80 13.14
C ALA A 173 11.07 -6.63 12.57
N LYS A 174 11.98 -6.86 11.61
CA LYS A 174 12.76 -5.81 10.94
C LYS A 174 11.89 -4.74 10.29
N ASN A 175 10.68 -5.09 9.83
CA ASN A 175 9.75 -4.13 9.28
C ASN A 175 9.25 -3.11 10.32
N MET A 176 9.00 -3.56 11.56
CA MET A 176 8.59 -2.65 12.65
C MET A 176 9.78 -1.83 13.14
N PHE A 177 10.99 -2.39 13.15
CA PHE A 177 12.20 -1.63 13.46
C PHE A 177 12.41 -0.50 12.43
N ALA A 178 12.34 -0.80 11.14
CA ALA A 178 12.45 0.19 10.07
C ALA A 178 11.34 1.26 10.17
N LEU A 179 10.10 0.85 10.49
CA LEU A 179 9.00 1.79 10.74
C LEU A 179 9.35 2.74 11.89
N GLY A 180 9.81 2.21 13.03
CA GLY A 180 10.19 3.02 14.19
C GLY A 180 11.30 4.03 13.87
N LEU A 181 12.30 3.62 13.10
CA LEU A 181 13.39 4.48 12.64
C LEU A 181 12.85 5.64 11.78
N LEU A 182 11.99 5.34 10.80
CA LEU A 182 11.39 6.38 9.94
C LEU A 182 10.43 7.29 10.71
N THR A 183 9.70 6.73 11.66
CA THR A 183 8.80 7.49 12.55
C THR A 183 9.58 8.54 13.34
N TRP A 184 10.76 8.16 13.87
CA TRP A 184 11.67 9.11 14.50
C TRP A 184 12.23 10.14 13.51
N LEU A 185 12.73 9.69 12.35
CA LEU A 185 13.38 10.56 11.36
C LEU A 185 12.46 11.68 10.87
N TYR A 186 11.16 11.41 10.78
CA TYR A 186 10.15 12.37 10.32
C TYR A 186 9.24 12.92 11.45
N GLY A 187 9.60 12.71 12.70
CA GLY A 187 8.88 13.26 13.85
C GLY A 187 7.43 12.78 13.97
N ARG A 188 7.15 11.50 13.61
CA ARG A 188 5.79 10.94 13.66
C ARG A 188 5.49 10.30 15.01
N PRO A 189 4.23 10.37 15.50
CA PRO A 189 3.86 9.76 16.78
C PRO A 189 3.76 8.23 16.65
N LEU A 190 4.33 7.47 17.59
CA LEU A 190 4.24 6.00 17.64
C LEU A 190 2.83 5.47 17.99
N GLY A 191 2.04 6.26 18.71
CA GLY A 191 0.75 5.85 19.27
C GLY A 191 -0.23 5.21 18.29
N PRO A 192 -0.39 5.70 17.07
CA PRO A 192 -1.26 5.08 16.07
C PRO A 192 -0.86 3.65 15.71
N SER A 193 0.43 3.41 15.50
CA SER A 193 0.97 2.07 15.21
C SER A 193 0.86 1.16 16.42
N GLU A 194 1.09 1.64 17.64
CA GLU A 194 0.87 0.87 18.87
C GLU A 194 -0.60 0.42 19.01
N LYS A 195 -1.56 1.32 18.82
CA LYS A 195 -2.99 1.00 18.86
C LYS A 195 -3.38 -0.05 17.82
N PHE A 196 -2.85 0.08 16.61
CA PHE A 196 -3.09 -0.89 15.54
C PHE A 196 -2.51 -2.28 15.89
N LEU A 197 -1.27 -2.34 16.36
CA LEU A 197 -0.62 -3.59 16.76
C LEU A 197 -1.38 -4.26 17.91
N ALA A 198 -1.86 -3.49 18.89
CA ALA A 198 -2.68 -3.97 19.98
C ALA A 198 -3.97 -4.64 19.49
N SER A 199 -4.64 -4.02 18.52
CA SER A 199 -5.87 -4.56 17.92
C SER A 199 -5.59 -5.77 17.03
N LYS A 200 -4.62 -5.66 16.11
CA LYS A 200 -4.31 -6.70 15.11
C LYS A 200 -3.83 -8.00 15.73
N PHE A 201 -3.03 -7.91 16.78
CA PHE A 201 -2.43 -9.05 17.47
C PHE A 201 -3.04 -9.31 18.85
N ALA A 202 -4.29 -8.89 19.08
CA ALA A 202 -4.97 -9.09 20.36
C ALA A 202 -4.99 -10.57 20.81
N SER A 203 -5.12 -11.51 19.86
CA SER A 203 -5.09 -12.96 20.12
C SER A 203 -3.69 -13.58 20.21
N LYS A 204 -2.63 -12.79 19.99
CA LYS A 204 -1.22 -13.25 19.97
C LYS A 204 -0.33 -12.26 20.72
N PRO A 205 -0.41 -12.23 22.05
CA PRO A 205 0.26 -11.22 22.87
C PRO A 205 1.79 -11.19 22.67
N ASP A 206 2.44 -12.35 22.57
CA ASP A 206 3.90 -12.42 22.38
C ASP A 206 4.33 -11.74 21.07
N ILE A 207 3.58 -11.96 19.99
CA ILE A 207 3.84 -11.31 18.69
C ILE A 207 3.56 -9.80 18.76
N ARG A 208 2.48 -9.41 19.47
CA ARG A 208 2.17 -8.01 19.72
C ARG A 208 3.31 -7.29 20.41
N ASP A 209 3.73 -7.84 21.54
CA ASP A 209 4.72 -7.22 22.43
C ASP A 209 6.11 -7.18 21.77
N ALA A 210 6.47 -8.20 21.01
CA ALA A 210 7.67 -8.20 20.19
C ALA A 210 7.64 -7.11 19.09
N ASN A 211 6.50 -6.93 18.39
CA ASN A 211 6.38 -5.85 17.40
C ASN A 211 6.46 -4.47 18.06
N PHE A 212 5.92 -4.29 19.28
CA PHE A 212 6.11 -3.07 20.07
C PHE A 212 7.58 -2.83 20.42
N ALA A 213 8.27 -3.87 20.86
CA ALA A 213 9.68 -3.77 21.19
C ALA A 213 10.52 -3.38 19.96
N ALA A 214 10.29 -4.01 18.81
CA ALA A 214 10.99 -3.68 17.57
C ALA A 214 10.71 -2.24 17.11
N LEU A 215 9.44 -1.78 17.17
CA LEU A 215 9.04 -0.43 16.81
C LEU A 215 9.75 0.62 17.70
N LYS A 216 9.71 0.42 19.00
CA LYS A 216 10.37 1.31 19.98
C LYS A 216 11.89 1.29 19.84
N ALA A 217 12.46 0.11 19.61
CA ALA A 217 13.91 -0.03 19.41
C ALA A 217 14.37 0.71 18.14
N GLY A 218 13.60 0.65 17.04
CA GLY A 218 13.91 1.40 15.84
C GLY A 218 13.85 2.92 16.06
N HIS A 219 12.84 3.40 16.78
CA HIS A 219 12.71 4.81 17.15
C HIS A 219 13.88 5.26 18.03
N ALA A 220 14.18 4.54 19.11
CA ALA A 220 15.29 4.84 20.01
C ALA A 220 16.66 4.75 19.31
N TYR A 221 16.80 3.81 18.34
CA TYR A 221 18.01 3.73 17.54
C TYR A 221 18.22 4.99 16.71
N GLY A 222 17.18 5.50 16.07
CA GLY A 222 17.23 6.79 15.37
C GLY A 222 17.69 7.92 16.28
N GLU A 223 17.17 7.98 17.50
CA GLU A 223 17.52 9.00 18.48
C GLU A 223 18.98 8.91 18.99
N THR A 224 19.51 7.70 19.10
CA THR A 224 20.84 7.48 19.73
C THR A 224 21.97 7.27 18.72
N CYS A 225 21.69 6.87 17.45
CA CYS A 225 22.73 6.65 16.47
C CYS A 225 23.22 7.97 15.84
N GLU A 226 24.51 8.02 15.50
CA GLU A 226 25.13 9.19 14.87
C GLU A 226 24.99 9.23 13.34
N LEU A 227 24.30 8.24 12.75
CA LEU A 227 24.16 8.10 11.30
C LEU A 227 23.26 9.17 10.68
N PHE A 228 22.29 9.65 11.44
CA PHE A 228 21.38 10.72 11.01
C PHE A 228 21.74 12.01 11.75
N ARG A 229 22.28 12.97 11.02
CA ARG A 229 22.67 14.29 11.58
C ARG A 229 21.52 15.26 11.68
N VAL A 230 20.46 15.02 10.89
CA VAL A 230 19.31 15.91 10.76
C VAL A 230 18.05 15.06 10.90
N ARG A 231 17.04 15.62 11.55
CA ARG A 231 15.65 15.15 11.51
C ARG A 231 14.88 16.00 10.51
N TYR A 232 13.80 15.44 9.99
CA TYR A 232 12.95 16.16 9.05
C TYR A 232 11.57 16.40 9.63
N GLU A 233 10.98 17.52 9.30
CA GLU A 233 9.60 17.84 9.66
C GLU A 233 8.81 18.24 8.42
N VAL A 234 7.66 17.62 8.22
CA VAL A 234 6.66 18.06 7.25
C VAL A 234 5.44 18.51 8.02
N ALA A 235 5.19 19.80 8.00
CA ALA A 235 4.09 20.41 8.73
C ALA A 235 2.72 19.87 8.28
N PRO A 236 1.66 19.95 9.11
CA PRO A 236 0.30 19.62 8.67
C PRO A 236 -0.13 20.42 7.44
N ALA A 237 -0.91 19.80 6.54
CA ALA A 237 -1.51 20.47 5.41
C ALA A 237 -2.71 21.35 5.87
N PRO A 238 -2.97 22.49 5.20
CA PRO A 238 -4.08 23.38 5.54
C PRO A 238 -5.42 22.80 5.05
N MET A 239 -5.92 21.77 5.72
CA MET A 239 -7.19 21.14 5.43
C MET A 239 -8.34 21.84 6.17
N PRO A 240 -9.54 21.96 5.56
CA PRO A 240 -10.73 22.43 6.26
C PRO A 240 -11.01 21.58 7.53
N GLU A 241 -11.63 22.19 8.54
CA GLU A 241 -12.06 21.45 9.74
C GLU A 241 -13.03 20.31 9.37
N GLY A 242 -12.80 19.10 9.89
CA GLY A 242 -13.64 17.96 9.60
C GLY A 242 -13.08 16.62 10.07
N THR A 243 -13.84 15.58 9.82
CA THR A 243 -13.40 14.20 10.07
C THR A 243 -12.93 13.59 8.76
N TYR A 244 -11.65 13.27 8.69
CA TYR A 244 -11.03 12.66 7.51
C TYR A 244 -10.85 11.16 7.69
N ARG A 245 -10.89 10.44 6.58
CA ARG A 245 -10.63 9.00 6.52
C ARG A 245 -9.73 8.70 5.32
N GLN A 246 -8.73 7.89 5.54
CA GLN A 246 -7.99 7.29 4.45
C GLN A 246 -8.85 6.22 3.79
N VAL A 247 -9.04 6.33 2.48
CA VAL A 247 -9.83 5.39 1.68
C VAL A 247 -9.06 4.97 0.43
N THR A 248 -9.24 3.71 0.00
CA THR A 248 -8.79 3.25 -1.31
C THR A 248 -9.84 3.59 -2.38
N GLY A 249 -9.44 3.62 -3.65
CA GLY A 249 -10.37 3.83 -4.77
C GLY A 249 -11.51 2.80 -4.77
N ASN A 250 -11.21 1.52 -4.50
CA ASN A 250 -12.22 0.47 -4.41
C ASN A 250 -13.25 0.73 -3.29
N LEU A 251 -12.78 1.20 -2.13
CA LEU A 251 -13.65 1.55 -1.01
C LEU A 251 -14.52 2.77 -1.33
N ALA A 252 -13.94 3.80 -1.94
CA ALA A 252 -14.67 4.99 -2.38
C ALA A 252 -15.72 4.64 -3.44
N THR A 253 -15.39 3.76 -4.40
CA THR A 253 -16.32 3.24 -5.41
C THR A 253 -17.50 2.52 -4.76
N ALA A 254 -17.23 1.62 -3.79
CA ALA A 254 -18.30 0.93 -3.06
C ALA A 254 -19.26 1.92 -2.36
N TYR A 255 -18.72 2.93 -1.70
CA TYR A 255 -19.55 3.96 -1.04
C TYR A 255 -20.29 4.85 -2.05
N GLY A 256 -19.67 5.19 -3.17
CA GLY A 256 -20.29 5.93 -4.27
C GLY A 256 -21.48 5.17 -4.86
N LEU A 257 -21.35 3.88 -5.11
CA LEU A 257 -22.42 3.01 -5.62
C LEU A 257 -23.61 2.95 -4.64
N ILE A 258 -23.36 2.76 -3.34
CA ILE A 258 -24.40 2.77 -2.30
C ILE A 258 -25.12 4.14 -2.29
N THR A 259 -24.36 5.23 -2.31
CA THR A 259 -24.91 6.57 -2.25
C THR A 259 -25.74 6.87 -3.49
N GLY A 260 -25.24 6.50 -4.68
CA GLY A 260 -25.94 6.69 -5.96
C GLY A 260 -27.25 5.92 -6.00
N ALA A 261 -27.23 4.63 -5.63
CA ALA A 261 -28.45 3.80 -5.57
C ALA A 261 -29.49 4.37 -4.59
N ASN A 262 -29.07 4.73 -3.38
CA ASN A 262 -29.96 5.31 -2.36
C ASN A 262 -30.59 6.64 -2.83
N ARG A 263 -29.80 7.51 -3.46
CA ARG A 263 -30.32 8.78 -4.01
C ARG A 263 -31.30 8.57 -5.15
N ALA A 264 -31.11 7.53 -5.95
CA ALA A 264 -32.03 7.14 -7.01
C ALA A 264 -33.28 6.38 -6.52
N GLY A 265 -33.33 6.02 -5.23
CA GLY A 265 -34.41 5.17 -4.68
C GLY A 265 -34.35 3.73 -5.18
N LEU A 266 -33.20 3.25 -5.62
CA LEU A 266 -33.00 1.93 -6.19
C LEU A 266 -32.31 0.97 -5.19
N GLN A 267 -32.58 -0.33 -5.34
CA GLN A 267 -31.77 -1.37 -4.72
C GLN A 267 -30.44 -1.46 -5.48
N LEU A 268 -29.32 -1.52 -4.76
CA LEU A 268 -28.02 -1.84 -5.36
C LEU A 268 -27.85 -3.36 -5.47
N PHE A 269 -27.67 -3.86 -6.68
CA PHE A 269 -27.34 -5.24 -6.94
C PHE A 269 -25.96 -5.36 -7.56
N LEU A 270 -25.03 -6.05 -6.89
CA LEU A 270 -23.73 -6.39 -7.43
C LEU A 270 -23.68 -7.86 -7.82
N GLY A 271 -23.59 -8.16 -9.13
CA GLY A 271 -23.27 -9.48 -9.67
C GLY A 271 -21.83 -9.54 -10.13
N SER A 272 -20.97 -10.30 -9.45
CA SER A 272 -19.53 -10.28 -9.76
C SER A 272 -18.85 -11.62 -9.50
N TYR A 273 -17.83 -11.91 -10.29
CA TYR A 273 -16.87 -12.97 -10.04
C TYR A 273 -15.60 -12.38 -9.41
N PRO A 274 -15.05 -13.02 -8.35
CA PRO A 274 -13.86 -12.50 -7.68
C PRO A 274 -12.63 -12.48 -8.57
N ILE A 275 -12.04 -11.31 -8.71
CA ILE A 275 -10.79 -11.12 -9.44
C ILE A 275 -9.98 -10.00 -8.79
N THR A 276 -8.68 -10.20 -8.59
CA THR A 276 -7.76 -9.17 -8.09
C THR A 276 -7.52 -8.12 -9.19
N PRO A 277 -7.59 -6.79 -8.89
CA PRO A 277 -7.84 -6.17 -7.57
C PRO A 277 -9.31 -5.78 -7.31
N ALA A 278 -10.25 -6.13 -8.18
CA ALA A 278 -11.66 -5.70 -8.11
C ALA A 278 -12.47 -6.31 -6.93
N SER A 279 -11.98 -7.43 -6.38
CA SER A 279 -12.69 -8.17 -5.31
C SER A 279 -12.94 -7.36 -4.04
N ASP A 280 -12.15 -6.33 -3.77
CA ASP A 280 -12.34 -5.49 -2.59
C ASP A 280 -13.69 -4.77 -2.60
N ILE A 281 -14.20 -4.40 -3.78
CA ILE A 281 -15.53 -3.78 -3.93
C ILE A 281 -16.61 -4.79 -3.52
N LEU A 282 -16.53 -6.04 -3.99
CA LEU A 282 -17.46 -7.11 -3.60
C LEU A 282 -17.41 -7.37 -2.08
N HIS A 283 -16.20 -7.46 -1.53
CA HIS A 283 -16.01 -7.69 -0.09
C HIS A 283 -16.57 -6.54 0.76
N GLU A 284 -16.45 -5.31 0.33
CA GLU A 284 -17.00 -4.18 1.07
C GLU A 284 -18.52 -4.11 0.96
N LEU A 285 -19.07 -4.25 -0.24
CA LEU A 285 -20.52 -4.23 -0.45
C LEU A 285 -21.24 -5.37 0.28
N SER A 286 -20.62 -6.55 0.37
CA SER A 286 -21.20 -7.70 1.09
C SER A 286 -21.40 -7.44 2.59
N LYS A 287 -20.66 -6.51 3.18
CA LYS A 287 -20.82 -6.08 4.59
C LYS A 287 -21.94 -5.04 4.78
N ARG A 288 -22.46 -4.46 3.70
CA ARG A 288 -23.36 -3.29 3.72
C ARG A 288 -24.82 -3.62 3.42
N LYS A 289 -25.28 -4.81 3.76
CA LYS A 289 -26.68 -5.27 3.51
C LYS A 289 -27.76 -4.34 4.06
N ALA A 290 -27.49 -3.67 5.18
CA ALA A 290 -28.41 -2.70 5.79
C ALA A 290 -28.69 -1.45 4.92
N HIS A 291 -27.89 -1.22 3.87
CA HIS A 291 -28.04 -0.10 2.94
C HIS A 291 -28.74 -0.48 1.63
N ASN A 292 -29.62 -1.47 1.67
CA ASN A 292 -30.35 -2.00 0.50
C ASN A 292 -29.41 -2.54 -0.60
N VAL A 293 -28.35 -3.24 -0.16
CA VAL A 293 -27.32 -3.83 -1.03
C VAL A 293 -27.52 -5.35 -1.10
N VAL A 294 -27.63 -5.87 -2.32
CA VAL A 294 -27.59 -7.29 -2.63
C VAL A 294 -26.30 -7.60 -3.37
N THR A 295 -25.58 -8.62 -2.91
CA THR A 295 -24.36 -9.09 -3.57
C THR A 295 -24.53 -10.54 -3.99
N PHE A 296 -24.22 -10.84 -5.23
CA PHE A 296 -24.19 -12.17 -5.81
C PHE A 296 -22.77 -12.47 -6.30
N GLN A 297 -22.12 -13.44 -5.66
CA GLN A 297 -20.85 -13.97 -6.13
C GLN A 297 -21.13 -15.08 -7.13
N ALA A 298 -20.84 -14.79 -8.41
CA ALA A 298 -21.01 -15.72 -9.51
C ALA A 298 -19.85 -16.71 -9.59
N GLU A 299 -20.02 -17.78 -10.37
CA GLU A 299 -19.00 -18.78 -10.66
C GLU A 299 -18.03 -18.35 -11.79
N ASP A 300 -18.46 -17.40 -12.65
CA ASP A 300 -17.65 -16.78 -13.69
C ASP A 300 -18.10 -15.35 -14.01
N GLU A 301 -17.37 -14.67 -14.89
CA GLU A 301 -17.62 -13.28 -15.27
C GLU A 301 -18.91 -13.11 -16.06
N ILE A 302 -19.29 -14.11 -16.89
CA ILE A 302 -20.49 -14.07 -17.73
C ILE A 302 -21.72 -14.17 -16.84
N ALA A 303 -21.75 -15.11 -15.91
CA ALA A 303 -22.83 -15.26 -14.92
C ALA A 303 -22.94 -13.98 -14.05
N GLY A 304 -21.80 -13.39 -13.67
CA GLY A 304 -21.77 -12.15 -12.90
C GLY A 304 -22.45 -10.98 -13.60
N VAL A 305 -22.08 -10.67 -14.83
CA VAL A 305 -22.67 -9.57 -15.60
C VAL A 305 -24.12 -9.86 -15.98
N SER A 306 -24.45 -11.08 -16.35
CA SER A 306 -25.82 -11.49 -16.73
C SER A 306 -26.80 -11.34 -15.55
N SER A 307 -26.36 -11.68 -14.33
CA SER A 307 -27.17 -11.48 -13.12
C SER A 307 -27.42 -9.99 -12.83
N ALA A 308 -26.43 -9.13 -13.09
CA ALA A 308 -26.58 -7.67 -12.94
C ALA A 308 -27.57 -7.10 -13.98
N ILE A 309 -27.55 -7.60 -15.22
CA ILE A 309 -28.55 -7.25 -16.26
C ILE A 309 -29.95 -7.68 -15.84
N GLY A 310 -30.11 -8.91 -15.32
CA GLY A 310 -31.41 -9.39 -14.80
C GLY A 310 -31.91 -8.54 -13.63
N ALA A 311 -31.03 -8.10 -12.75
CA ALA A 311 -31.39 -7.19 -11.66
C ALA A 311 -31.78 -5.80 -12.17
N SER A 312 -31.12 -5.30 -13.20
CA SER A 312 -31.50 -4.03 -13.86
C SER A 312 -32.88 -4.14 -14.53
N PHE A 313 -33.17 -5.25 -15.19
CA PHE A 313 -34.49 -5.53 -15.77
C PHE A 313 -35.60 -5.52 -14.70
N SER A 314 -35.30 -5.96 -13.48
CA SER A 314 -36.23 -5.95 -12.33
C SER A 314 -36.29 -4.61 -11.57
N GLY A 315 -35.63 -3.56 -12.04
CA GLY A 315 -35.68 -2.21 -11.47
C GLY A 315 -34.62 -1.93 -10.39
N SER A 316 -33.56 -2.73 -10.28
CA SER A 316 -32.43 -2.46 -9.42
C SER A 316 -31.32 -1.69 -10.17
N LEU A 317 -30.38 -1.08 -9.45
CA LEU A 317 -29.13 -0.63 -10.05
C LEU A 317 -28.21 -1.84 -10.21
N GLY A 318 -28.14 -2.38 -11.43
CA GLY A 318 -27.27 -3.50 -11.77
C GLY A 318 -25.83 -3.08 -11.91
N VAL A 319 -24.94 -3.70 -11.12
CA VAL A 319 -23.51 -3.41 -11.14
C VAL A 319 -22.73 -4.72 -11.27
N THR A 320 -21.64 -4.69 -12.03
CA THR A 320 -20.65 -5.77 -12.07
C THR A 320 -19.25 -5.20 -11.93
N THR A 321 -18.35 -5.92 -11.24
CA THR A 321 -16.96 -5.53 -11.12
C THR A 321 -16.06 -6.54 -11.79
N THR A 322 -14.95 -6.09 -12.36
CA THR A 322 -14.00 -6.94 -13.07
C THR A 322 -12.61 -6.29 -13.18
N SER A 323 -11.74 -6.93 -13.91
CA SER A 323 -10.45 -6.43 -14.40
C SER A 323 -10.34 -6.79 -15.89
N GLY A 324 -9.30 -6.33 -16.58
CA GLY A 324 -9.12 -6.51 -18.01
C GLY A 324 -9.45 -7.89 -18.58
N PRO A 325 -8.95 -9.03 -18.05
CA PRO A 325 -9.31 -10.35 -18.55
C PRO A 325 -10.81 -10.64 -18.50
N GLY A 326 -11.49 -10.21 -17.43
CA GLY A 326 -12.93 -10.41 -17.30
C GLY A 326 -13.75 -9.41 -18.13
N MET A 327 -13.20 -8.25 -18.47
CA MET A 327 -13.85 -7.29 -19.38
C MET A 327 -14.07 -7.91 -20.75
N SER A 328 -13.10 -8.65 -21.27
CA SER A 328 -13.21 -9.39 -22.53
C SER A 328 -14.35 -10.42 -22.51
N LEU A 329 -14.50 -11.15 -21.40
CA LEU A 329 -15.58 -12.14 -21.24
C LEU A 329 -16.98 -11.53 -21.12
N LYS A 330 -17.07 -10.27 -20.72
CA LYS A 330 -18.35 -9.56 -20.53
C LYS A 330 -18.85 -8.86 -21.79
N SER A 331 -18.08 -8.80 -22.85
CA SER A 331 -18.36 -7.98 -24.06
C SER A 331 -19.72 -8.27 -24.67
N GLU A 332 -20.11 -9.55 -24.84
CA GLU A 332 -21.42 -9.93 -25.39
C GLU A 332 -22.57 -9.48 -24.48
N ALA A 333 -22.45 -9.68 -23.18
CA ALA A 333 -23.49 -9.26 -22.23
C ALA A 333 -23.64 -7.73 -22.18
N ILE A 334 -22.55 -6.97 -22.31
CA ILE A 334 -22.58 -5.51 -22.43
C ILE A 334 -23.37 -5.11 -23.69
N GLY A 335 -23.12 -5.80 -24.83
CA GLY A 335 -23.89 -5.62 -26.06
C GLY A 335 -25.39 -5.88 -25.86
N LEU A 336 -25.75 -6.94 -25.13
CA LEU A 336 -27.14 -7.24 -24.77
C LEU A 336 -27.77 -6.10 -23.94
N ALA A 337 -27.06 -5.61 -22.93
CA ALA A 337 -27.56 -4.49 -22.11
C ALA A 337 -27.85 -3.25 -22.96
N VAL A 338 -26.98 -2.94 -23.93
CA VAL A 338 -27.17 -1.82 -24.89
C VAL A 338 -28.39 -2.06 -25.76
N MET A 339 -28.54 -3.26 -26.35
CA MET A 339 -29.66 -3.60 -27.23
C MET A 339 -31.02 -3.61 -26.52
N THR A 340 -31.03 -3.92 -25.23
CA THR A 340 -32.24 -3.94 -24.41
C THR A 340 -32.49 -2.65 -23.65
N GLU A 341 -31.61 -1.64 -23.83
CA GLU A 341 -31.65 -0.33 -23.14
C GLU A 341 -31.67 -0.45 -21.62
N LEU A 342 -31.03 -1.48 -21.07
CA LEU A 342 -30.94 -1.69 -19.63
C LEU A 342 -29.70 -0.98 -19.05
N PRO A 343 -29.86 -0.17 -17.99
CA PRO A 343 -28.72 0.48 -17.35
C PRO A 343 -27.83 -0.55 -16.64
N LEU A 344 -26.55 -0.54 -16.95
CA LEU A 344 -25.56 -1.42 -16.36
C LEU A 344 -24.30 -0.63 -16.01
N VAL A 345 -23.86 -0.74 -14.76
CA VAL A 345 -22.56 -0.18 -14.36
C VAL A 345 -21.52 -1.30 -14.37
N VAL A 346 -20.48 -1.13 -15.18
CA VAL A 346 -19.32 -2.03 -15.21
C VAL A 346 -18.13 -1.28 -14.63
N VAL A 347 -17.60 -1.79 -13.51
CA VAL A 347 -16.41 -1.24 -12.86
C VAL A 347 -15.22 -2.09 -13.24
N ASP A 348 -14.36 -1.57 -14.10
CA ASP A 348 -13.14 -2.22 -14.50
C ASP A 348 -11.96 -1.68 -13.68
N VAL A 349 -11.46 -2.50 -12.74
CA VAL A 349 -10.29 -2.19 -11.93
C VAL A 349 -9.07 -2.77 -12.63
N GLN A 350 -8.36 -1.92 -13.33
CA GLN A 350 -7.36 -2.25 -14.34
C GLN A 350 -6.26 -3.18 -13.84
N ARG A 351 -5.95 -4.16 -14.65
CA ARG A 351 -4.86 -5.10 -14.44
C ARG A 351 -4.40 -5.68 -15.77
N ALA A 352 -3.08 -5.96 -15.87
CA ALA A 352 -2.50 -6.60 -17.03
C ALA A 352 -3.06 -8.02 -17.27
N GLY A 353 -3.37 -8.31 -18.53
CA GLY A 353 -3.76 -9.63 -19.01
C GLY A 353 -2.57 -10.44 -19.55
N PRO A 354 -2.79 -11.69 -19.97
CA PRO A 354 -3.99 -12.50 -19.72
C PRO A 354 -4.20 -12.88 -18.25
N SER A 355 -5.26 -13.60 -17.91
CA SER A 355 -5.64 -13.96 -16.52
C SER A 355 -4.51 -14.57 -15.69
N THR A 356 -3.63 -15.33 -16.33
CA THR A 356 -2.44 -15.97 -15.73
C THR A 356 -1.15 -15.15 -15.89
N GLY A 357 -1.24 -13.94 -16.44
CA GLY A 357 -0.10 -13.05 -16.68
C GLY A 357 0.36 -12.26 -15.46
N MET A 358 0.25 -10.95 -15.49
CA MET A 358 0.72 -10.05 -14.43
C MET A 358 -0.44 -9.51 -13.58
N PRO A 359 -1.05 -10.32 -12.69
CA PRO A 359 -2.30 -9.98 -12.00
C PRO A 359 -2.20 -8.76 -11.06
N THR A 360 -1.01 -8.31 -10.75
CA THR A 360 -0.75 -7.21 -9.81
C THR A 360 -0.26 -5.94 -10.51
N LYS A 361 -0.12 -5.95 -11.84
CA LYS A 361 0.37 -4.81 -12.61
C LYS A 361 -0.77 -4.16 -13.38
N PRO A 362 -0.90 -2.82 -13.33
CA PRO A 362 -1.92 -2.10 -14.10
C PRO A 362 -1.62 -2.16 -15.59
N GLU A 363 -2.69 -2.14 -16.41
CA GLU A 363 -2.64 -2.08 -17.85
C GLU A 363 -3.97 -1.49 -18.33
N GLN A 364 -4.03 -0.83 -19.49
CA GLN A 364 -5.19 -0.05 -19.93
C GLN A 364 -5.74 -0.45 -21.32
N ALA A 365 -5.31 -1.57 -21.90
CA ALA A 365 -5.81 -2.02 -23.19
C ALA A 365 -7.31 -2.34 -23.19
N ASP A 366 -7.84 -2.77 -22.05
CA ASP A 366 -9.25 -3.01 -21.79
C ASP A 366 -10.11 -1.73 -21.91
N LEU A 367 -9.56 -0.57 -21.53
CA LEU A 367 -10.24 0.71 -21.70
C LEU A 367 -10.51 1.02 -23.17
N LEU A 368 -9.54 0.77 -24.06
CA LEU A 368 -9.72 0.93 -25.51
C LEU A 368 -10.79 -0.01 -26.05
N GLN A 369 -10.82 -1.27 -25.61
CA GLN A 369 -11.86 -2.23 -25.95
C GLN A 369 -13.24 -1.74 -25.53
N ALA A 370 -13.39 -1.27 -24.28
CA ALA A 370 -14.66 -0.78 -23.77
C ALA A 370 -15.17 0.43 -24.55
N VAL A 371 -14.30 1.40 -24.84
CA VAL A 371 -14.65 2.63 -25.58
C VAL A 371 -15.01 2.33 -27.03
N SER A 372 -14.27 1.50 -27.72
CA SER A 372 -14.55 1.19 -29.13
C SER A 372 -15.77 0.29 -29.36
N TYR A 373 -16.14 -0.49 -28.34
CA TYR A 373 -17.29 -1.38 -28.44
C TYR A 373 -18.63 -0.71 -28.12
N THR A 374 -18.61 0.34 -27.30
CA THR A 374 -19.80 0.99 -26.75
C THR A 374 -19.81 2.49 -27.01
N HIS A 375 -19.84 2.90 -28.28
CA HIS A 375 -19.93 4.31 -28.66
C HIS A 375 -21.12 5.06 -27.99
N LEU A 376 -22.15 4.36 -27.57
CA LEU A 376 -23.29 4.91 -26.83
C LEU A 376 -22.95 5.34 -25.40
N THR A 377 -21.83 4.89 -24.84
CA THR A 377 -21.38 5.27 -23.49
C THR A 377 -20.44 6.46 -23.49
N LEU A 378 -19.90 6.86 -24.64
CA LEU A 378 -18.95 7.98 -24.76
C LEU A 378 -19.44 9.29 -24.14
N PRO A 379 -20.70 9.75 -24.35
CA PRO A 379 -21.17 10.98 -23.72
C PRO A 379 -21.20 10.91 -22.18
N THR A 380 -21.34 9.73 -21.62
CA THR A 380 -21.35 9.51 -20.17
C THR A 380 -19.93 9.50 -19.60
N ILE A 381 -18.99 8.91 -20.30
CA ILE A 381 -17.57 8.87 -19.90
C ILE A 381 -16.94 10.27 -19.92
N LEU A 382 -17.31 11.11 -20.89
CA LEU A 382 -16.76 12.46 -21.03
C LEU A 382 -17.32 13.47 -20.02
N ARG A 383 -18.29 13.08 -19.18
CA ARG A 383 -18.91 13.94 -18.15
C ARG A 383 -18.46 13.61 -16.71
N VAL A 384 -17.66 12.60 -16.56
CA VAL A 384 -17.00 12.25 -15.31
C VAL A 384 -15.57 12.75 -15.34
#